data_909bf8bc8c245c6c6123c3d6ec82af8c
#
_entry.id   909bf8bc8c245c6c6123c3d6ec82af8c
#
_cell.length_a   1.000
_cell.length_b   1.000
_cell.length_c   1.000
_cell.angle_alpha   90.00
_cell.angle_beta   90.00
_cell.angle_gamma   90.00
#
_symmetry.space_group_name_H-M   'P 1'
#
loop_
_entity.id
_entity.type
_entity.pdbx_description
1 polymer ?
#
loop_
_entity_poly.entity_id
_entity_poly.type
_entity_poly.pdbx_seq_one_letter_code
_entity_poly.pdbx_strand_id
1 'polypeptide(L)'
;KLNIPCAHVEAGLRSFDREMPEEINRILTDSVANLLLTPSPDGDENLRAEGVAEERIVRVGNVMIDSLYSNLEKAKQSSVKSDFGLQEKYAILTLHRPSNVDDKENFAGIIGALEHIGKNIQIIFPMHPRTEKMAKSFSLFERIESIPNIVITGPVGYLDFVALMASSTLALTDSGGLQEETTALGIPCITLRENTERPITVTEGTNTIVGCDPELIKKTAMDVLATGGKSGRIPELWDGKTSQRIADVLLQYISANGD
;
A
#
# COMPACT_ATOMS: atom_id res chain seq x y z
N LYS A 1 -4.66 -15.16 28.73
CA LYS A 1 -5.08 -15.87 29.98
C LYS A 1 -5.68 -17.25 29.70
N LEU A 2 -5.95 -17.58 28.43
CA LEU A 2 -6.45 -18.91 28.03
C LEU A 2 -5.32 -19.89 27.68
N ASN A 3 -4.05 -19.43 27.73
CA ASN A 3 -2.87 -20.20 27.35
C ASN A 3 -2.96 -20.78 25.90
N ILE A 4 -3.65 -20.08 25.01
CA ILE A 4 -3.71 -20.47 23.61
C ILE A 4 -2.53 -19.79 22.91
N PRO A 5 -1.59 -20.56 22.31
CA PRO A 5 -0.51 -19.97 21.50
C PRO A 5 -1.07 -19.18 20.34
N CYS A 6 -0.48 -18.03 20.04
CA CYS A 6 -0.86 -17.22 18.90
C CYS A 6 0.35 -16.90 18.03
N ALA A 7 0.12 -16.85 16.73
CA ALA A 7 1.09 -16.38 15.73
C ALA A 7 0.62 -15.06 15.14
N HIS A 8 1.53 -14.11 14.99
CA HIS A 8 1.26 -12.85 14.31
C HIS A 8 1.80 -12.93 12.87
N VAL A 9 0.91 -12.83 11.89
CA VAL A 9 1.25 -12.71 10.46
C VAL A 9 1.43 -11.22 10.14
N GLU A 10 2.42 -10.85 9.36
CA GLU A 10 2.89 -9.48 9.13
C GLU A 10 3.52 -8.83 10.38
N ALA A 11 4.20 -9.62 11.20
CA ALA A 11 4.90 -9.17 12.40
C ALA A 11 6.10 -8.27 12.07
N GLY A 12 6.46 -7.41 13.01
CA GLY A 12 7.67 -6.60 12.95
C GLY A 12 7.59 -5.34 12.09
N LEU A 13 6.47 -5.07 11.42
CA LEU A 13 6.30 -3.83 10.67
C LEU A 13 6.23 -2.63 11.62
N ARG A 14 7.01 -1.55 11.34
CA ARG A 14 7.04 -0.33 12.15
C ARG A 14 7.03 0.92 11.28
N SER A 15 6.16 1.86 11.62
CA SER A 15 6.18 3.22 11.09
C SER A 15 6.94 4.18 12.00
N PHE A 16 7.19 3.78 13.26
CA PHE A 16 7.74 4.59 14.34
C PHE A 16 6.88 5.83 14.68
N ASP A 17 5.65 5.84 14.22
CA ASP A 17 4.64 6.88 14.50
C ASP A 17 3.64 6.36 15.54
N ARG A 18 3.86 6.74 16.79
CA ARG A 18 3.03 6.32 17.91
C ARG A 18 1.66 7.00 17.98
N GLU A 19 1.42 8.00 17.14
CA GLU A 19 0.09 8.60 17.00
C GLU A 19 -0.84 7.74 16.12
N MET A 20 -0.26 6.81 15.36
CA MET A 20 -1.04 5.83 14.59
C MET A 20 -1.55 4.71 15.50
N PRO A 21 -2.87 4.50 15.60
CA PRO A 21 -3.44 3.37 16.36
C PRO A 21 -2.93 2.00 15.88
N GLU A 22 -2.70 1.86 14.57
CA GLU A 22 -2.18 0.65 13.98
C GLU A 22 -0.76 0.32 14.45
N GLU A 23 0.08 1.33 14.69
CA GLU A 23 1.43 1.12 15.23
C GLU A 23 1.38 0.53 16.63
N ILE A 24 0.54 1.10 17.49
CA ILE A 24 0.34 0.57 18.84
C ILE A 24 -0.20 -0.85 18.80
N ASN A 25 -1.16 -1.15 17.92
CA ASN A 25 -1.71 -2.49 17.76
C ASN A 25 -0.64 -3.50 17.33
N ARG A 26 0.24 -3.15 16.37
CA ARG A 26 1.35 -4.00 15.93
C ARG A 26 2.31 -4.32 17.07
N ILE A 27 2.77 -3.30 17.80
CA ILE A 27 3.68 -3.46 18.94
C ILE A 27 3.06 -4.38 20.01
N LEU A 28 1.80 -4.16 20.37
CA LEU A 28 1.11 -4.97 21.36
C LEU A 28 0.92 -6.42 20.91
N THR A 29 0.56 -6.63 19.65
CA THR A 29 0.38 -7.97 19.08
C THR A 29 1.71 -8.72 19.04
N ASP A 30 2.79 -8.08 18.59
CA ASP A 30 4.13 -8.66 18.56
C ASP A 30 4.62 -9.03 19.96
N SER A 31 4.31 -8.21 20.97
CA SER A 31 4.75 -8.48 22.34
C SER A 31 4.11 -9.71 22.97
N VAL A 32 2.87 -10.06 22.58
CA VAL A 32 2.11 -11.18 23.15
C VAL A 32 2.11 -12.44 22.30
N ALA A 33 2.44 -12.36 21.01
CA ALA A 33 2.45 -13.51 20.11
C ALA A 33 3.59 -14.47 20.44
N ASN A 34 3.34 -15.77 20.36
CA ASN A 34 4.35 -16.80 20.54
C ASN A 34 5.28 -16.93 19.32
N LEU A 35 4.75 -16.71 18.13
CA LEU A 35 5.43 -16.84 16.86
C LEU A 35 5.20 -15.58 16.02
N LEU A 36 6.25 -15.04 15.43
CA LEU A 36 6.26 -13.78 14.70
C LEU A 36 6.67 -14.06 13.25
N LEU A 37 5.68 -14.01 12.36
CA LEU A 37 5.84 -14.34 10.95
C LEU A 37 6.03 -13.05 10.15
N THR A 38 7.27 -12.76 9.77
CA THR A 38 7.64 -11.47 9.17
C THR A 38 7.55 -11.48 7.65
N PRO A 39 7.18 -10.35 7.03
CA PRO A 39 7.08 -10.23 5.59
C PRO A 39 8.41 -9.89 4.90
N SER A 40 9.39 -9.33 5.64
CA SER A 40 10.60 -8.72 5.07
C SER A 40 11.72 -8.60 6.10
N PRO A 41 12.98 -8.37 5.67
CA PRO A 41 14.14 -8.25 6.56
C PRO A 41 14.02 -7.14 7.61
N ASP A 42 13.43 -6.00 7.26
CA ASP A 42 13.20 -4.89 8.18
C ASP A 42 12.28 -5.27 9.34
N GLY A 43 11.30 -6.15 9.11
CA GLY A 43 10.47 -6.69 10.18
C GLY A 43 11.28 -7.51 11.19
N ASP A 44 12.20 -8.36 10.70
CA ASP A 44 13.10 -9.13 11.57
C ASP A 44 14.00 -8.19 12.40
N GLU A 45 14.58 -7.17 11.74
CA GLU A 45 15.48 -6.21 12.37
C GLU A 45 14.77 -5.42 13.48
N ASN A 46 13.54 -4.97 13.24
CA ASN A 46 12.74 -4.29 14.23
C ASN A 46 12.48 -5.17 15.46
N LEU A 47 12.08 -6.41 15.26
CA LEU A 47 11.81 -7.35 16.37
C LEU A 47 13.08 -7.66 17.17
N ARG A 48 14.23 -7.85 16.50
CA ARG A 48 15.53 -8.04 17.18
C ARG A 48 15.91 -6.82 18.00
N ALA A 49 15.73 -5.62 17.45
CA ALA A 49 16.00 -4.36 18.16
C ALA A 49 15.08 -4.16 19.38
N GLU A 50 13.88 -4.72 19.35
CA GLU A 50 12.95 -4.75 20.48
C GLU A 50 13.23 -5.89 21.49
N GLY A 51 14.28 -6.69 21.26
CA GLY A 51 14.70 -7.75 22.19
C GLY A 51 13.92 -9.05 22.05
N VAL A 52 13.23 -9.28 20.94
CA VAL A 52 12.54 -10.54 20.66
C VAL A 52 13.58 -11.65 20.41
N ALA A 53 13.36 -12.81 21.01
CA ALA A 53 14.22 -13.97 20.83
C ALA A 53 14.14 -14.53 19.39
N GLU A 54 15.30 -14.90 18.82
CA GLU A 54 15.43 -15.27 17.41
C GLU A 54 14.55 -16.46 17.02
N GLU A 55 14.36 -17.41 17.92
CA GLU A 55 13.52 -18.60 17.72
C GLU A 55 12.03 -18.29 17.53
N ARG A 56 11.60 -17.07 17.87
CA ARG A 56 10.22 -16.61 17.67
C ARG A 56 10.02 -15.91 16.33
N ILE A 57 11.10 -15.53 15.64
CA ILE A 57 11.07 -14.75 14.40
C ILE A 57 11.25 -15.68 13.21
N VAL A 58 10.27 -15.74 12.33
CA VAL A 58 10.36 -16.55 11.12
C VAL A 58 9.95 -15.72 9.90
N ARG A 59 10.87 -15.49 8.99
CA ARG A 59 10.57 -14.80 7.75
C ARG A 59 9.85 -15.73 6.77
N VAL A 60 8.64 -15.39 6.42
CA VAL A 60 7.76 -16.19 5.54
C VAL A 60 7.46 -15.49 4.21
N GLY A 61 7.67 -14.18 4.14
CA GLY A 61 7.25 -13.34 3.02
C GLY A 61 5.90 -12.67 3.26
N ASN A 62 5.36 -12.04 2.22
CA ASN A 62 4.18 -11.19 2.33
C ASN A 62 2.92 -11.91 1.81
N VAL A 63 1.98 -12.22 2.73
CA VAL A 63 0.73 -12.93 2.39
C VAL A 63 -0.22 -12.10 1.53
N MET A 64 -0.12 -10.77 1.54
CA MET A 64 -0.91 -9.91 0.66
C MET A 64 -0.56 -10.15 -0.82
N ILE A 65 0.71 -10.49 -1.09
CA ILE A 65 1.17 -10.80 -2.45
C ILE A 65 0.63 -12.16 -2.93
N ASP A 66 0.40 -13.10 -2.02
CA ASP A 66 -0.30 -14.35 -2.37
C ASP A 66 -1.72 -14.05 -2.88
N SER A 67 -2.43 -13.17 -2.18
CA SER A 67 -3.78 -12.73 -2.57
C SER A 67 -3.77 -12.00 -3.91
N LEU A 68 -2.79 -11.12 -4.13
CA LEU A 68 -2.62 -10.39 -5.38
C LEU A 68 -2.43 -11.38 -6.55
N TYR A 69 -1.44 -12.25 -6.48
CA TYR A 69 -1.11 -13.16 -7.58
C TYR A 69 -2.21 -14.19 -7.85
N SER A 70 -2.88 -14.70 -6.81
CA SER A 70 -4.00 -15.64 -6.97
C SER A 70 -5.21 -15.02 -7.68
N ASN A 71 -5.37 -13.70 -7.62
CA ASN A 71 -6.47 -12.99 -8.25
C ASN A 71 -6.10 -12.28 -9.56
N LEU A 72 -4.81 -12.20 -9.90
CA LEU A 72 -4.33 -11.42 -11.07
C LEU A 72 -4.93 -11.90 -12.38
N GLU A 73 -5.00 -13.21 -12.60
CA GLU A 73 -5.57 -13.78 -13.83
C GLU A 73 -7.09 -13.52 -13.94
N LYS A 74 -7.80 -13.51 -12.81
CA LYS A 74 -9.22 -13.13 -12.78
C LYS A 74 -9.40 -11.64 -13.04
N ALA A 75 -8.53 -10.82 -12.45
CA ALA A 75 -8.55 -9.36 -12.64
C ALA A 75 -8.32 -8.97 -14.11
N LYS A 76 -7.46 -9.68 -14.85
CA LYS A 76 -7.26 -9.45 -16.29
C LYS A 76 -8.52 -9.61 -17.15
N GLN A 77 -9.55 -10.31 -16.64
CA GLN A 77 -10.82 -10.50 -17.34
C GLN A 77 -11.83 -9.37 -17.06
N SER A 78 -11.48 -8.42 -16.17
CA SER A 78 -12.35 -7.29 -15.85
C SER A 78 -12.48 -6.33 -17.01
N SER A 79 -13.71 -5.86 -17.25
CA SER A 79 -14.03 -4.81 -18.24
C SER A 79 -13.85 -3.38 -17.68
N VAL A 80 -13.45 -3.25 -16.40
CA VAL A 80 -13.46 -2.00 -15.65
C VAL A 80 -12.73 -0.84 -16.37
N LYS A 81 -11.62 -1.15 -17.08
CA LYS A 81 -10.88 -0.14 -17.85
C LYS A 81 -11.72 0.45 -18.98
N SER A 82 -12.45 -0.39 -19.72
CA SER A 82 -13.37 0.05 -20.78
C SER A 82 -14.63 0.69 -20.20
N ASP A 83 -15.15 0.17 -19.11
CA ASP A 83 -16.36 0.69 -18.46
C ASP A 83 -16.18 2.12 -17.97
N PHE A 84 -14.98 2.47 -17.52
CA PHE A 84 -14.60 3.84 -17.12
C PHE A 84 -13.99 4.68 -18.26
N GLY A 85 -13.93 4.16 -19.47
CA GLY A 85 -13.39 4.89 -20.62
C GLY A 85 -11.92 5.31 -20.47
N LEU A 86 -11.11 4.45 -19.81
CA LEU A 86 -9.72 4.79 -19.54
C LEU A 86 -8.85 4.65 -20.80
N GLN A 87 -7.94 5.60 -20.95
CA GLN A 87 -6.91 5.58 -21.99
C GLN A 87 -5.90 4.45 -21.76
N GLU A 88 -5.02 4.23 -22.71
CA GLU A 88 -3.94 3.23 -22.59
C GLU A 88 -3.03 3.55 -21.40
N LYS A 89 -2.66 4.83 -21.25
CA LYS A 89 -1.86 5.33 -20.13
C LYS A 89 -2.73 6.12 -19.17
N TYR A 90 -2.73 5.73 -17.92
CA TYR A 90 -3.44 6.42 -16.83
C TYR A 90 -2.73 6.22 -15.50
N ALA A 91 -2.99 7.12 -14.58
CA ALA A 91 -2.60 6.99 -13.18
C ALA A 91 -3.78 6.52 -12.34
N ILE A 92 -3.53 5.69 -11.33
CA ILE A 92 -4.51 5.36 -10.29
C ILE A 92 -4.23 6.19 -9.04
N LEU A 93 -5.28 6.77 -8.46
CA LEU A 93 -5.20 7.55 -7.21
C LEU A 93 -6.01 6.88 -6.12
N THR A 94 -5.42 6.72 -4.93
CA THR A 94 -6.17 6.45 -3.70
C THR A 94 -5.76 7.42 -2.61
N LEU A 95 -6.74 7.95 -1.90
CA LEU A 95 -6.53 8.94 -0.85
C LEU A 95 -7.61 8.76 0.22
N HIS A 96 -7.20 8.49 1.46
CA HIS A 96 -8.14 8.24 2.55
C HIS A 96 -7.55 8.44 3.96
N ARG A 97 -6.22 8.65 4.08
CA ARG A 97 -5.59 8.84 5.39
C ARG A 97 -6.01 10.16 6.01
N PRO A 98 -6.32 10.18 7.33
CA PRO A 98 -6.69 11.40 8.03
C PRO A 98 -5.69 12.55 7.86
N SER A 99 -4.39 12.25 7.92
CA SER A 99 -3.32 13.24 7.73
C SER A 99 -3.40 13.99 6.40
N ASN A 100 -3.98 13.39 5.37
CA ASN A 100 -4.11 13.96 4.05
C ASN A 100 -5.45 14.66 3.82
N VAL A 101 -6.54 13.99 4.24
CA VAL A 101 -7.89 14.42 3.86
C VAL A 101 -8.63 15.19 4.95
N ASP A 102 -8.21 15.09 6.22
CA ASP A 102 -8.84 15.83 7.33
C ASP A 102 -8.20 17.22 7.55
N ASP A 103 -7.01 17.45 7.02
CA ASP A 103 -6.38 18.76 6.97
C ASP A 103 -6.68 19.45 5.64
N LYS A 104 -7.31 20.64 5.71
CA LYS A 104 -7.76 21.36 4.52
C LYS A 104 -6.61 21.85 3.65
N GLU A 105 -5.49 22.26 4.24
CA GLU A 105 -4.34 22.82 3.52
C GLU A 105 -3.60 21.69 2.80
N ASN A 106 -3.32 20.59 3.48
CA ASN A 106 -2.73 19.40 2.87
C ASN A 106 -3.58 18.87 1.73
N PHE A 107 -4.89 18.73 1.95
CA PHE A 107 -5.80 18.22 0.93
C PHE A 107 -5.87 19.16 -0.29
N ALA A 108 -5.99 20.49 -0.08
CA ALA A 108 -5.99 21.46 -1.15
C ALA A 108 -4.66 21.50 -1.92
N GLY A 109 -3.54 21.28 -1.24
CA GLY A 109 -2.21 21.16 -1.83
C GLY A 109 -2.11 19.94 -2.75
N ILE A 110 -2.55 18.77 -2.28
CA ILE A 110 -2.59 17.54 -3.08
C ILE A 110 -3.46 17.73 -4.32
N ILE A 111 -4.65 18.33 -4.17
CA ILE A 111 -5.54 18.64 -5.32
C ILE A 111 -4.81 19.54 -6.34
N GLY A 112 -4.09 20.55 -5.88
CA GLY A 112 -3.29 21.42 -6.76
C GLY A 112 -2.20 20.66 -7.54
N ALA A 113 -1.60 19.63 -6.93
CA ALA A 113 -0.69 18.75 -7.65
C ALA A 113 -1.42 17.89 -8.69
N LEU A 114 -2.59 17.34 -8.34
CA LEU A 114 -3.41 16.54 -9.26
C LEU A 114 -3.91 17.35 -10.45
N GLU A 115 -4.24 18.64 -10.29
CA GLU A 115 -4.58 19.55 -11.41
C GLU A 115 -3.46 19.66 -12.44
N HIS A 116 -2.21 19.64 -11.99
CA HIS A 116 -1.05 19.65 -12.88
C HIS A 116 -0.85 18.29 -13.55
N ILE A 117 -0.92 17.20 -12.78
CA ILE A 117 -0.75 15.84 -13.28
C ILE A 117 -1.83 15.49 -14.30
N GLY A 118 -3.10 15.83 -14.03
CA GLY A 118 -4.22 15.56 -14.92
C GLY A 118 -4.14 16.23 -16.30
N LYS A 119 -3.29 17.26 -16.48
CA LYS A 119 -3.00 17.83 -17.80
C LYS A 119 -2.14 16.92 -18.67
N ASN A 120 -1.43 15.97 -18.07
CA ASN A 120 -0.43 15.14 -18.73
C ASN A 120 -0.83 13.67 -18.81
N ILE A 121 -1.68 13.19 -17.92
CA ILE A 121 -2.16 11.80 -17.87
C ILE A 121 -3.57 11.75 -17.30
N GLN A 122 -4.38 10.80 -17.77
CA GLN A 122 -5.68 10.53 -17.17
C GLN A 122 -5.52 9.96 -15.77
N ILE A 123 -6.38 10.37 -14.82
CA ILE A 123 -6.36 9.90 -13.44
C ILE A 123 -7.67 9.20 -13.16
N ILE A 124 -7.63 7.92 -12.78
CA ILE A 124 -8.77 7.22 -12.18
C ILE A 124 -8.71 7.34 -10.66
N PHE A 125 -9.79 7.84 -10.06
CA PHE A 125 -9.90 8.06 -8.62
C PHE A 125 -11.11 7.33 -8.04
N PRO A 126 -10.96 6.05 -7.65
CA PRO A 126 -11.94 5.38 -6.80
C PRO A 126 -11.96 6.07 -5.43
N MET A 127 -12.90 7.00 -5.26
CA MET A 127 -12.92 7.89 -4.10
C MET A 127 -13.51 7.18 -2.88
N HIS A 128 -12.72 7.17 -1.80
CA HIS A 128 -13.19 6.63 -0.52
C HIS A 128 -14.28 7.55 0.08
N PRO A 129 -15.33 7.01 0.75
CA PRO A 129 -16.41 7.81 1.34
C PRO A 129 -15.94 8.91 2.29
N ARG A 130 -14.87 8.66 3.07
CA ARG A 130 -14.25 9.69 3.93
C ARG A 130 -13.73 10.86 3.09
N THR A 131 -13.01 10.57 2.03
CA THR A 131 -12.42 11.58 1.14
C THR A 131 -13.49 12.43 0.49
N GLU A 132 -14.55 11.81 -0.02
CA GLU A 132 -15.71 12.51 -0.58
C GLU A 132 -16.36 13.43 0.46
N LYS A 133 -16.59 12.92 1.67
CA LYS A 133 -17.17 13.70 2.78
C LYS A 133 -16.29 14.92 3.10
N MET A 134 -14.98 14.73 3.20
CA MET A 134 -14.07 15.83 3.53
C MET A 134 -13.93 16.82 2.39
N ALA A 135 -13.88 16.36 1.14
CA ALA A 135 -13.88 17.23 -0.03
C ALA A 135 -15.12 18.15 -0.06
N LYS A 136 -16.30 17.60 0.20
CA LYS A 136 -17.54 18.38 0.30
C LYS A 136 -17.52 19.36 1.47
N SER A 137 -17.06 18.94 2.65
CA SER A 137 -17.01 19.79 3.84
C SER A 137 -16.06 20.97 3.71
N PHE A 138 -14.98 20.82 2.95
CA PHE A 138 -14.00 21.88 2.66
C PHE A 138 -14.32 22.69 1.40
N SER A 139 -15.42 22.39 0.70
CA SER A 139 -15.78 22.98 -0.60
C SER A 139 -14.71 22.75 -1.68
N LEU A 140 -14.06 21.60 -1.65
CA LEU A 140 -13.04 21.18 -2.61
C LEU A 140 -13.55 20.19 -3.65
N PHE A 141 -14.77 19.66 -3.49
CA PHE A 141 -15.29 18.59 -4.35
C PHE A 141 -15.43 19.05 -5.81
N GLU A 142 -16.03 20.23 -6.05
CA GLU A 142 -16.14 20.82 -7.39
C GLU A 142 -14.76 21.08 -8.04
N ARG A 143 -13.79 21.46 -7.20
CA ARG A 143 -12.42 21.64 -7.67
C ARG A 143 -11.80 20.31 -8.14
N ILE A 144 -12.06 19.22 -7.44
CA ILE A 144 -11.61 17.88 -7.85
C ILE A 144 -12.31 17.47 -9.16
N GLU A 145 -13.61 17.67 -9.28
CA GLU A 145 -14.36 17.36 -10.51
C GLU A 145 -13.86 18.15 -11.72
N SER A 146 -13.33 19.35 -11.50
CA SER A 146 -12.79 20.21 -12.55
C SER A 146 -11.37 19.85 -13.00
N ILE A 147 -10.70 18.88 -12.36
CA ILE A 147 -9.37 18.44 -12.76
C ILE A 147 -9.41 17.85 -14.18
N PRO A 148 -8.56 18.31 -15.09
CA PRO A 148 -8.51 17.76 -16.44
C PRO A 148 -8.24 16.26 -16.43
N ASN A 149 -8.97 15.52 -17.25
CA ASN A 149 -8.79 14.07 -17.42
C ASN A 149 -8.94 13.23 -16.13
N ILE A 150 -9.66 13.72 -15.11
CA ILE A 150 -9.99 12.92 -13.95
C ILE A 150 -11.26 12.08 -14.21
N VAL A 151 -11.24 10.83 -13.75
CA VAL A 151 -12.39 9.95 -13.70
C VAL A 151 -12.64 9.60 -12.25
N ILE A 152 -13.67 10.20 -11.65
CA ILE A 152 -14.05 9.92 -10.26
C ILE A 152 -15.07 8.79 -10.27
N THR A 153 -14.85 7.78 -9.42
CA THR A 153 -15.78 6.68 -9.20
C THR A 153 -16.03 6.51 -7.71
N GLY A 154 -17.09 5.80 -7.36
CA GLY A 154 -17.22 5.23 -6.02
C GLY A 154 -16.18 4.11 -5.79
N PRO A 155 -16.19 3.50 -4.60
CA PRO A 155 -15.36 2.33 -4.32
C PRO A 155 -15.60 1.23 -5.35
N VAL A 156 -14.54 0.62 -5.86
CA VAL A 156 -14.59 -0.51 -6.80
C VAL A 156 -14.26 -1.81 -6.09
N GLY A 157 -14.75 -2.94 -6.63
CA GLY A 157 -14.44 -4.26 -6.11
C GLY A 157 -12.95 -4.59 -6.24
N TYR A 158 -12.45 -5.52 -5.40
CA TYR A 158 -11.02 -5.86 -5.35
C TYR A 158 -10.46 -6.30 -6.70
N LEU A 159 -11.17 -7.16 -7.44
CA LEU A 159 -10.69 -7.64 -8.76
C LEU A 159 -10.58 -6.49 -9.77
N ASP A 160 -11.56 -5.59 -9.79
CA ASP A 160 -11.55 -4.41 -10.66
C ASP A 160 -10.42 -3.45 -10.26
N PHE A 161 -10.21 -3.28 -8.94
CA PHE A 161 -9.12 -2.46 -8.44
C PHE A 161 -7.75 -3.02 -8.83
N VAL A 162 -7.55 -4.33 -8.70
CA VAL A 162 -6.32 -5.01 -9.15
C VAL A 162 -6.13 -4.86 -10.66
N ALA A 163 -7.21 -4.98 -11.46
CA ALA A 163 -7.15 -4.77 -12.91
C ALA A 163 -6.71 -3.34 -13.27
N LEU A 164 -7.30 -2.34 -12.59
CA LEU A 164 -6.93 -0.93 -12.75
C LEU A 164 -5.47 -0.68 -12.36
N MET A 165 -5.05 -1.19 -11.21
CA MET A 165 -3.70 -1.01 -10.72
C MET A 165 -2.68 -1.70 -11.64
N ALA A 166 -2.91 -2.96 -11.98
CA ALA A 166 -1.97 -3.76 -12.79
C ALA A 166 -1.71 -3.21 -14.20
N SER A 167 -2.62 -2.40 -14.73
CA SER A 167 -2.47 -1.74 -16.04
C SER A 167 -2.17 -0.24 -15.94
N SER A 168 -2.00 0.30 -14.74
CA SER A 168 -1.68 1.73 -14.57
C SER A 168 -0.21 2.04 -14.90
N THR A 169 0.02 3.26 -15.37
CA THR A 169 1.37 3.79 -15.60
C THR A 169 2.04 4.24 -14.29
N LEU A 170 1.21 4.67 -13.33
CA LEU A 170 1.63 5.26 -12.07
C LEU A 170 0.54 5.08 -11.03
N ALA A 171 0.91 4.77 -9.80
CA ALA A 171 0.03 4.82 -8.65
C ALA A 171 0.40 6.00 -7.73
N LEU A 172 -0.60 6.80 -7.35
CA LEU A 172 -0.50 7.82 -6.30
C LEU A 172 -1.34 7.33 -5.13
N THR A 173 -0.74 7.20 -3.94
CA THR A 173 -1.46 6.55 -2.84
C THR A 173 -0.98 7.00 -1.46
N ASP A 174 -1.88 6.92 -0.48
CA ASP A 174 -1.56 6.95 0.96
C ASP A 174 -1.76 5.59 1.64
N SER A 175 -2.11 4.55 0.87
CA SER A 175 -2.32 3.19 1.36
C SER A 175 -1.01 2.41 1.51
N GLY A 176 -0.81 1.75 2.66
CA GLY A 176 0.33 0.85 2.87
C GLY A 176 0.28 -0.38 1.98
N GLY A 177 -0.88 -1.04 1.86
CA GLY A 177 -1.03 -2.23 1.02
C GLY A 177 -0.74 -1.98 -0.46
N LEU A 178 -1.13 -0.81 -0.97
CA LEU A 178 -0.87 -0.45 -2.36
C LEU A 178 0.63 -0.33 -2.68
N GLN A 179 1.44 0.14 -1.72
CA GLN A 179 2.90 0.21 -1.86
C GLN A 179 3.50 -1.19 -2.08
N GLU A 180 2.95 -2.20 -1.41
CA GLU A 180 3.38 -3.59 -1.55
C GLU A 180 2.94 -4.19 -2.87
N GLU A 181 1.66 -4.04 -3.22
CA GLU A 181 1.08 -4.57 -4.45
C GLU A 181 1.73 -3.95 -5.70
N THR A 182 1.95 -2.63 -5.71
CA THR A 182 2.66 -1.94 -6.82
C THR A 182 4.11 -2.37 -6.95
N THR A 183 4.80 -2.59 -5.82
CA THR A 183 6.16 -3.14 -5.81
C THR A 183 6.20 -4.54 -6.43
N ALA A 184 5.27 -5.41 -6.06
CA ALA A 184 5.18 -6.77 -6.61
C ALA A 184 4.84 -6.79 -8.11
N LEU A 185 4.10 -5.80 -8.60
CA LEU A 185 3.73 -5.64 -10.01
C LEU A 185 4.74 -4.83 -10.83
N GLY A 186 5.76 -4.24 -10.19
CA GLY A 186 6.74 -3.39 -10.86
C GLY A 186 6.18 -2.03 -11.30
N ILE A 187 5.09 -1.56 -10.70
CA ILE A 187 4.42 -0.31 -11.05
C ILE A 187 5.02 0.82 -10.23
N PRO A 188 5.43 1.96 -10.84
CA PRO A 188 5.86 3.13 -10.11
C PRO A 188 4.79 3.61 -9.12
N CYS A 189 5.20 3.78 -7.86
CA CYS A 189 4.31 4.22 -6.79
C CYS A 189 4.83 5.50 -6.16
N ILE A 190 3.96 6.48 -6.00
CA ILE A 190 4.23 7.74 -5.28
C ILE A 190 3.38 7.73 -4.02
N THR A 191 4.05 7.65 -2.86
CA THR A 191 3.39 7.60 -1.56
C THR A 191 3.26 9.00 -0.99
N LEU A 192 1.99 9.41 -0.81
CA LEU A 192 1.58 10.70 -0.27
C LEU A 192 1.56 10.66 1.26
N ARG A 193 2.71 10.33 1.87
CA ARG A 193 2.91 10.24 3.32
C ARG A 193 4.35 10.62 3.66
N GLU A 194 4.57 11.08 4.90
CA GLU A 194 5.91 11.41 5.41
C GLU A 194 6.72 10.16 5.79
N ASN A 195 6.05 9.05 6.09
CA ASN A 195 6.66 7.79 6.51
C ASN A 195 5.96 6.59 5.91
N THR A 196 6.55 5.41 6.09
CA THR A 196 5.93 4.14 5.75
C THR A 196 6.36 3.07 6.75
N GLU A 197 5.45 2.15 7.06
CA GLU A 197 5.73 0.91 7.78
C GLU A 197 6.32 -0.19 6.88
N ARG A 198 6.56 0.13 5.60
CA ARG A 198 7.04 -0.81 4.56
C ARG A 198 8.27 -0.25 3.83
N PRO A 199 9.38 0.00 4.55
CA PRO A 199 10.57 0.64 3.96
C PRO A 199 11.17 -0.16 2.81
N ILE A 200 10.98 -1.48 2.78
CA ILE A 200 11.45 -2.35 1.70
C ILE A 200 10.84 -1.96 0.34
N THR A 201 9.62 -1.43 0.30
CA THR A 201 9.02 -0.94 -0.94
C THR A 201 9.75 0.27 -1.52
N VAL A 202 10.43 1.03 -0.64
CA VAL A 202 11.25 2.19 -1.00
C VAL A 202 12.69 1.78 -1.30
N THR A 203 13.29 0.91 -0.50
CA THR A 203 14.70 0.55 -0.66
C THR A 203 14.94 -0.42 -1.81
N GLU A 204 14.05 -1.37 -2.01
CA GLU A 204 14.13 -2.38 -3.08
C GLU A 204 13.09 -2.19 -4.17
N GLY A 205 11.88 -1.76 -3.80
CA GLY A 205 10.73 -1.66 -4.70
C GLY A 205 10.68 -0.38 -5.54
N THR A 206 9.51 -0.14 -6.09
CA THR A 206 9.21 0.96 -7.02
C THR A 206 8.66 2.21 -6.33
N ASN A 207 8.55 2.19 -5.00
CA ASN A 207 7.91 3.25 -4.23
C ASN A 207 8.85 4.45 -3.99
N THR A 208 8.27 5.65 -4.04
CA THR A 208 8.91 6.92 -3.69
C THR A 208 8.00 7.67 -2.71
N ILE A 209 8.52 7.99 -1.53
CA ILE A 209 7.79 8.78 -0.52
C ILE A 209 8.00 10.27 -0.83
N VAL A 210 6.90 11.03 -0.87
CA VAL A 210 6.92 12.47 -1.21
C VAL A 210 6.21 13.35 -0.19
N GLY A 211 5.64 12.77 0.87
CA GLY A 211 4.84 13.54 1.82
C GLY A 211 3.60 14.17 1.18
N CYS A 212 3.20 15.31 1.73
CA CYS A 212 2.09 16.13 1.22
C CYS A 212 2.56 17.36 0.44
N ASP A 213 3.87 17.50 0.16
CA ASP A 213 4.42 18.64 -0.58
C ASP A 213 3.95 18.63 -2.04
N PRO A 214 3.11 19.61 -2.47
CA PRO A 214 2.55 19.65 -3.81
C PRO A 214 3.61 19.75 -4.92
N GLU A 215 4.72 20.43 -4.67
CA GLU A 215 5.78 20.59 -5.67
C GLU A 215 6.57 19.30 -5.85
N LEU A 216 6.83 18.59 -4.76
CA LEU A 216 7.50 17.29 -4.81
C LEU A 216 6.60 16.23 -5.47
N ILE A 217 5.29 16.23 -5.17
CA ILE A 217 4.30 15.35 -5.82
C ILE A 217 4.31 15.58 -7.33
N LYS A 218 4.19 16.84 -7.78
CA LYS A 218 4.22 17.21 -9.21
C LYS A 218 5.50 16.76 -9.88
N LYS A 219 6.65 17.16 -9.30
CA LYS A 219 7.97 16.84 -9.85
C LYS A 219 8.14 15.34 -10.02
N THR A 220 7.87 14.57 -8.96
CA THR A 220 8.05 13.11 -8.98
C THR A 220 7.11 12.45 -9.99
N ALA A 221 5.86 12.90 -10.10
CA ALA A 221 4.93 12.37 -11.08
C ALA A 221 5.41 12.66 -12.52
N MET A 222 5.88 13.86 -12.80
CA MET A 222 6.42 14.21 -14.12
C MET A 222 7.69 13.42 -14.45
N ASP A 223 8.57 13.22 -13.49
CA ASP A 223 9.76 12.39 -13.64
C ASP A 223 9.38 10.93 -13.98
N VAL A 224 8.38 10.37 -13.30
CA VAL A 224 7.86 9.02 -13.60
C VAL A 224 7.31 8.96 -15.03
N LEU A 225 6.51 9.93 -15.44
CA LEU A 225 5.94 9.96 -16.79
C LEU A 225 7.01 10.08 -17.89
N ALA A 226 8.10 10.76 -17.60
CA ALA A 226 9.20 10.96 -18.55
C ALA A 226 10.16 9.78 -18.64
N THR A 227 10.45 9.10 -17.51
CA THR A 227 11.53 8.11 -17.39
C THR A 227 11.04 6.68 -17.17
N GLY A 228 9.77 6.46 -16.83
CA GLY A 228 9.21 5.19 -16.38
C GLY A 228 9.37 4.99 -14.87
N GLY A 229 9.92 5.96 -14.16
CA GLY A 229 10.05 5.94 -12.70
C GLY A 229 11.24 5.12 -12.19
N LYS A 230 11.20 4.84 -10.90
CA LYS A 230 12.25 4.10 -10.22
C LYS A 230 12.25 2.64 -10.63
N SER A 231 13.40 2.15 -11.08
CA SER A 231 13.63 0.73 -11.28
C SER A 231 13.74 0.03 -9.91
N GLY A 232 12.81 -0.87 -9.63
CA GLY A 232 12.80 -1.68 -8.41
C GLY A 232 12.91 -3.16 -8.72
N ARG A 233 13.03 -3.96 -7.66
CA ARG A 233 12.94 -5.42 -7.72
C ARG A 233 11.85 -5.91 -6.77
N ILE A 234 11.35 -7.11 -7.02
CA ILE A 234 10.45 -7.79 -6.09
C ILE A 234 11.28 -8.25 -4.89
N PRO A 235 10.90 -7.90 -3.64
CA PRO A 235 11.60 -8.35 -2.45
C PRO A 235 11.61 -9.88 -2.33
N GLU A 236 12.63 -10.40 -1.63
CA GLU A 236 12.76 -11.82 -1.38
C GLU A 236 11.50 -12.39 -0.69
N LEU A 237 11.08 -13.60 -1.09
CA LEU A 237 9.89 -14.31 -0.60
C LEU A 237 8.54 -13.64 -0.92
N TRP A 238 8.50 -12.59 -1.73
CA TRP A 238 7.25 -12.01 -2.24
C TRP A 238 6.81 -12.71 -3.55
N ASP A 239 6.73 -14.02 -3.50
CA ASP A 239 6.58 -14.91 -4.66
C ASP A 239 5.21 -15.60 -4.76
N GLY A 240 4.25 -15.20 -3.90
CA GLY A 240 2.91 -15.79 -3.87
C GLY A 240 2.82 -17.16 -3.18
N LYS A 241 3.81 -17.53 -2.36
CA LYS A 241 3.85 -18.81 -1.63
C LYS A 241 3.97 -18.65 -0.13
N THR A 242 3.67 -17.47 0.38
CA THR A 242 3.78 -17.13 1.80
C THR A 242 2.82 -17.95 2.65
N SER A 243 1.58 -18.10 2.22
CA SER A 243 0.57 -18.88 2.94
C SER A 243 0.98 -20.35 3.13
N GLN A 244 1.67 -20.94 2.16
CA GLN A 244 2.20 -22.29 2.32
C GLN A 244 3.32 -22.35 3.36
N ARG A 245 4.27 -21.41 3.32
CA ARG A 245 5.34 -21.30 4.34
C ARG A 245 4.76 -21.10 5.74
N ILE A 246 3.73 -20.27 5.87
CA ILE A 246 3.01 -20.08 7.14
C ILE A 246 2.43 -21.41 7.63
N ALA A 247 1.75 -22.16 6.77
CA ALA A 247 1.18 -23.47 7.14
C ALA A 247 2.26 -24.47 7.60
N ASP A 248 3.38 -24.55 6.88
CA ASP A 248 4.49 -25.43 7.21
C ASP A 248 5.11 -25.07 8.58
N VAL A 249 5.32 -23.77 8.83
CA VAL A 249 5.85 -23.28 10.12
C VAL A 249 4.89 -23.56 11.27
N LEU A 250 3.58 -23.34 11.09
CA LEU A 250 2.58 -23.64 12.11
C LEU A 250 2.50 -25.14 12.42
N LEU A 251 2.56 -26.00 11.42
CA LEU A 251 2.59 -27.46 11.62
C LEU A 251 3.83 -27.90 12.40
N GLN A 252 5.01 -27.34 12.09
CA GLN A 252 6.24 -27.60 12.83
C GLN A 252 6.13 -27.12 14.29
N TYR A 253 5.60 -25.91 14.50
CA TYR A 253 5.41 -25.35 15.83
C TYR A 253 4.47 -26.19 16.69
N ILE A 254 3.33 -26.64 16.14
CA ILE A 254 2.37 -27.51 16.83
C ILE A 254 3.01 -28.86 17.16
N SER A 255 3.74 -29.46 16.21
CA SER A 255 4.41 -30.75 16.43
C SER A 255 5.51 -30.70 17.52
N ALA A 256 6.15 -29.55 17.68
CA ALA A 256 7.20 -29.36 18.67
C ALA A 256 6.67 -29.00 20.08
N ASN A 257 5.45 -28.44 20.17
CA ASN A 257 4.89 -27.92 21.42
C ASN A 257 3.52 -28.53 21.80
N GLY A 258 3.02 -29.50 21.02
CA GLY A 258 1.75 -30.16 21.22
C GLY A 258 1.95 -31.50 21.98
N ASP A 259 2.03 -31.41 23.29
CA ASP A 259 1.79 -32.54 24.25
C ASP A 259 0.59 -32.21 25.12
#